data_9856f741e1ab242895d688b6496292e8
#
_entry.id   9856f741e1ab242895d688b6496292e8
#
_cell.length_a   1.000
_cell.length_b   1.000
_cell.length_c   1.000
_cell.angle_alpha   90.00
_cell.angle_beta   90.00
_cell.angle_gamma   90.00
#
_symmetry.space_group_name_H-M   'P 1'
#
loop_
_entity.id
_entity.type
_entity.pdbx_description
1 polymer ?
#
loop_
_entity_poly.entity_id
_entity_poly.type
_entity_poly.pdbx_seq_one_letter_code
_entity_poly.pdbx_strand_id
1 'polypeptide(L)'
;MGSVTNLRYHLVLTTKYRRSVLQGIEQSVYDAFREVEKVSDFKIIEMDIEDGNHIHLVLKMSSRYSVSSMVNRIKGMTTHLVWKREPQHLSRFYWKGKRTLWIGAYFCSTMGDVSDDIVLRYIQNQNSPKKANL
;
A
#
# COMPACT_ATOMS: atom_id res chain seq x y z
N MET A 1 28.66 7.12 16.80
CA MET A 1 27.57 6.30 16.28
C MET A 1 26.61 7.13 15.45
N GLY A 2 26.37 6.71 14.24
CA GLY A 2 25.41 7.41 13.39
C GLY A 2 23.98 7.11 13.78
N SER A 3 23.13 8.10 13.76
CA SER A 3 21.71 7.91 13.92
C SER A 3 21.09 7.46 12.59
N VAL A 4 20.06 6.64 12.67
CA VAL A 4 19.30 6.22 11.49
C VAL A 4 18.15 7.18 11.32
N THR A 5 18.08 7.82 10.16
CA THR A 5 17.01 8.75 9.86
C THR A 5 15.80 7.99 9.34
N ASN A 6 14.64 8.28 9.91
CA ASN A 6 13.39 7.77 9.37
C ASN A 6 12.93 8.69 8.24
N LEU A 7 12.60 8.08 7.12
CA LEU A 7 12.12 8.81 5.95
C LEU A 7 10.67 8.46 5.70
N ARG A 8 9.96 9.40 5.12
CA ARG A 8 8.58 9.18 4.69
C ARG A 8 8.54 8.86 3.21
N TYR A 9 7.73 7.90 2.86
CA TYR A 9 7.58 7.43 1.48
C TYR A 9 6.11 7.42 1.12
N HIS A 10 5.81 7.90 -0.08
CA HIS A 10 4.50 7.72 -0.69
C HIS A 10 4.59 6.48 -1.57
N LEU A 11 3.82 5.46 -1.25
CA LEU A 11 3.80 4.19 -1.96
C LEU A 11 2.42 3.98 -2.56
N VAL A 12 2.37 3.59 -3.82
CA VAL A 12 1.11 3.21 -4.47
C VAL A 12 1.24 1.80 -5.01
N LEU A 13 0.32 0.93 -4.58
CA LEU A 13 0.22 -0.43 -5.09
C LEU A 13 -1.07 -0.54 -5.90
N THR A 14 -0.96 -1.10 -7.10
CA THR A 14 -2.09 -1.27 -8.01
C THR A 14 -2.41 -2.76 -8.14
N THR A 15 -3.70 -3.08 -8.21
CA THR A 15 -4.13 -4.46 -8.35
C THR A 15 -3.78 -5.04 -9.71
N LYS A 16 -3.60 -6.36 -9.75
CA LYS A 16 -3.31 -7.08 -10.98
C LYS A 16 -4.42 -6.84 -11.99
N TYR A 17 -4.04 -6.48 -13.21
CA TYR A 17 -4.94 -6.12 -14.30
C TYR A 17 -5.81 -4.90 -13.99
N ARG A 18 -5.46 -4.11 -12.99
CA ARG A 18 -6.19 -2.92 -12.53
C ARG A 18 -7.67 -3.22 -12.24
N ARG A 19 -7.95 -4.41 -11.74
CA ARG A 19 -9.31 -4.79 -11.40
C ARG A 19 -9.73 -4.16 -10.10
N SER A 20 -11.00 -3.75 -10.01
CA SER A 20 -11.53 -3.10 -8.80
C SER A 20 -11.83 -4.14 -7.71
N VAL A 21 -10.87 -5.03 -7.47
CA VAL A 21 -11.01 -6.15 -6.55
C VAL A 21 -11.07 -5.71 -5.10
N LEU A 22 -10.53 -4.53 -4.78
CA LEU A 22 -10.52 -4.04 -3.40
C LEU A 22 -11.87 -3.48 -2.99
N GLN A 23 -12.75 -3.19 -3.94
CA GLN A 23 -14.07 -2.67 -3.65
C GLN A 23 -14.90 -3.72 -2.93
N GLY A 24 -15.48 -3.33 -1.81
CA GLY A 24 -16.30 -4.22 -0.98
C GLY A 24 -15.51 -4.97 0.09
N ILE A 25 -14.18 -4.97 0.02
CA ILE A 25 -13.34 -5.63 1.02
C ILE A 25 -12.31 -4.68 1.64
N GLU A 26 -12.60 -3.38 1.60
CA GLU A 26 -11.64 -2.37 2.04
C GLU A 26 -11.15 -2.62 3.45
N GLN A 27 -12.06 -2.97 4.38
CA GLN A 27 -11.64 -3.17 5.76
C GLN A 27 -10.69 -4.35 5.90
N SER A 28 -10.95 -5.45 5.20
CA SER A 28 -10.05 -6.61 5.21
C SER A 28 -8.67 -6.22 4.69
N VAL A 29 -8.63 -5.38 3.67
CA VAL A 29 -7.35 -4.91 3.10
C VAL A 29 -6.61 -4.02 4.10
N TYR A 30 -7.29 -3.05 4.70
CA TYR A 30 -6.67 -2.18 5.70
C TYR A 30 -6.15 -3.01 6.88
N ASP A 31 -6.94 -3.97 7.34
CA ASP A 31 -6.52 -4.83 8.46
C ASP A 31 -5.29 -5.65 8.11
N ALA A 32 -5.19 -6.13 6.86
CA ALA A 32 -4.02 -6.85 6.40
C ALA A 32 -2.76 -5.98 6.46
N PHE A 33 -2.87 -4.73 6.00
CA PHE A 33 -1.74 -3.81 6.06
C PHE A 33 -1.33 -3.51 7.51
N ARG A 34 -2.29 -3.38 8.41
CA ARG A 34 -1.99 -3.18 9.84
C ARG A 34 -1.30 -4.39 10.46
N GLU A 35 -1.68 -5.61 10.05
CA GLU A 35 -0.99 -6.80 10.55
C GLU A 35 0.46 -6.85 10.08
N VAL A 36 0.71 -6.49 8.83
CA VAL A 36 2.08 -6.44 8.31
C VAL A 36 2.90 -5.40 9.07
N GLU A 37 2.29 -4.24 9.34
CA GLU A 37 2.94 -3.18 10.11
C GLU A 37 3.41 -3.68 11.49
N LYS A 38 2.59 -4.49 12.15
CA LYS A 38 2.90 -4.98 13.50
C LYS A 38 4.16 -5.84 13.55
N VAL A 39 4.50 -6.50 12.46
CA VAL A 39 5.65 -7.41 12.41
C VAL A 39 6.74 -6.90 11.50
N SER A 40 6.76 -5.60 11.24
CA SER A 40 7.70 -4.97 10.31
C SER A 40 8.28 -3.70 10.91
N ASP A 41 9.31 -3.18 10.26
CA ASP A 41 10.04 -2.00 10.73
C ASP A 41 9.61 -0.73 10.02
N PHE A 42 8.31 -0.59 9.79
CA PHE A 42 7.75 0.63 9.24
C PHE A 42 6.47 0.99 9.99
N LYS A 43 6.09 2.24 9.86
CA LYS A 43 4.83 2.76 10.39
C LYS A 43 3.99 3.26 9.22
N ILE A 44 2.72 2.90 9.21
CA ILE A 44 1.77 3.43 8.23
C ILE A 44 1.16 4.70 8.82
N ILE A 45 1.47 5.84 8.19
CA ILE A 45 0.96 7.14 8.62
C ILE A 45 -0.42 7.36 8.03
N GLU A 46 -0.60 6.98 6.77
CA GLU A 46 -1.87 7.14 6.08
C GLU A 46 -2.03 6.03 5.06
N MET A 47 -3.26 5.58 4.83
CA MET A 47 -3.60 4.68 3.74
C MET A 47 -5.00 4.98 3.24
N ASP A 48 -5.17 4.83 1.92
CA ASP A 48 -6.43 5.12 1.26
C ASP A 48 -6.56 4.28 0.00
N ILE A 49 -7.69 3.59 -0.14
CA ILE A 49 -8.01 2.83 -1.34
C ILE A 49 -8.81 3.75 -2.27
N GLU A 50 -8.39 3.79 -3.54
CA GLU A 50 -9.04 4.61 -4.55
C GLU A 50 -9.49 3.74 -5.73
N ASP A 51 -10.74 3.94 -6.15
CA ASP A 51 -11.35 3.24 -7.30
C ASP A 51 -11.37 1.70 -7.15
N GLY A 52 -11.14 1.21 -5.95
CA GLY A 52 -11.10 -0.23 -5.68
C GLY A 52 -9.91 -0.93 -6.31
N ASN A 53 -9.02 -0.24 -7.03
CA ASN A 53 -7.95 -0.87 -7.79
C ASN A 53 -6.56 -0.41 -7.41
N HIS A 54 -6.41 0.51 -6.46
CA HIS A 54 -5.08 0.85 -5.95
C HIS A 54 -5.19 1.40 -4.54
N ILE A 55 -4.07 1.32 -3.83
CA ILE A 55 -3.98 1.84 -2.47
C ILE A 55 -2.79 2.79 -2.38
N HIS A 56 -3.03 3.95 -1.80
CA HIS A 56 -2.02 4.94 -1.47
C HIS A 56 -1.62 4.75 -0.02
N LEU A 57 -0.33 4.73 0.24
CA LEU A 57 0.18 4.64 1.60
C LEU A 57 1.24 5.71 1.81
N VAL A 58 1.27 6.27 2.99
CA VAL A 58 2.44 7.01 3.45
C VAL A 58 3.06 6.19 4.57
N LEU A 59 4.32 5.83 4.37
CA LEU A 59 5.07 5.00 5.29
C LEU A 59 6.22 5.81 5.88
N LYS A 60 6.51 5.54 7.13
CA LYS A 60 7.70 6.03 7.80
C LYS A 60 8.57 4.84 8.09
N MET A 61 9.78 4.81 7.54
CA MET A 61 10.69 3.69 7.78
C MET A 61 12.13 4.16 7.83
N SER A 62 12.98 3.32 8.43
CA SER A 62 14.39 3.61 8.59
C SER A 62 15.10 3.62 7.24
N SER A 63 16.01 4.56 7.05
CA SER A 63 16.81 4.67 5.84
C SER A 63 17.78 3.49 5.66
N ARG A 64 17.94 2.63 6.67
CA ARG A 64 18.82 1.46 6.55
C ARG A 64 18.22 0.34 5.69
N TYR A 65 16.92 0.37 5.45
CA TYR A 65 16.26 -0.67 4.65
C TYR A 65 16.08 -0.20 3.22
N SER A 66 16.20 -1.14 2.27
CA SER A 66 15.93 -0.80 0.88
C SER A 66 14.43 -0.72 0.64
N VAL A 67 14.03 0.22 -0.23
CA VAL A 67 12.64 0.39 -0.61
C VAL A 67 12.10 -0.88 -1.24
N SER A 68 12.83 -1.47 -2.19
CA SER A 68 12.34 -2.66 -2.89
C SER A 68 12.14 -3.84 -1.96
N SER A 69 13.02 -4.02 -0.99
CA SER A 69 12.88 -5.08 0.01
C SER A 69 11.60 -4.90 0.82
N MET A 70 11.35 -3.69 1.29
CA MET A 70 10.16 -3.40 2.09
C MET A 70 8.89 -3.53 1.27
N VAL A 71 8.89 -3.04 0.03
CA VAL A 71 7.72 -3.15 -0.85
C VAL A 71 7.41 -4.62 -1.15
N ASN A 72 8.43 -5.43 -1.44
CA ASN A 72 8.22 -6.85 -1.70
C ASN A 72 7.63 -7.56 -0.49
N ARG A 73 8.10 -7.21 0.71
CA ARG A 73 7.54 -7.75 1.96
C ARG A 73 6.07 -7.36 2.11
N ILE A 74 5.74 -6.09 1.89
CA ILE A 74 4.37 -5.60 1.99
C ILE A 74 3.47 -6.32 0.99
N LYS A 75 3.90 -6.42 -0.27
CA LYS A 75 3.11 -7.06 -1.32
C LYS A 75 2.87 -8.54 -1.02
N GLY A 76 3.92 -9.25 -0.64
CA GLY A 76 3.80 -10.69 -0.37
C GLY A 76 2.92 -10.99 0.80
N MET A 77 3.13 -10.30 1.91
CA MET A 77 2.36 -10.56 3.13
C MET A 77 0.90 -10.12 2.99
N THR A 78 0.64 -8.95 2.38
CA THR A 78 -0.76 -8.51 2.20
C THR A 78 -1.51 -9.41 1.23
N THR A 79 -0.86 -9.87 0.17
CA THR A 79 -1.47 -10.83 -0.75
C THR A 79 -1.91 -12.08 0.01
N HIS A 80 -1.01 -12.63 0.82
CA HIS A 80 -1.33 -13.83 1.61
C HIS A 80 -2.50 -13.58 2.56
N LEU A 81 -2.47 -12.47 3.30
CA LEU A 81 -3.48 -12.17 4.31
C LEU A 81 -4.84 -11.86 3.69
N VAL A 82 -4.88 -11.11 2.59
CA VAL A 82 -6.15 -10.78 1.94
C VAL A 82 -6.76 -12.04 1.33
N TRP A 83 -5.96 -12.90 0.68
CA TRP A 83 -6.45 -14.18 0.19
C TRP A 83 -6.99 -15.08 1.30
N LYS A 84 -6.35 -15.05 2.46
CA LYS A 84 -6.80 -15.83 3.60
C LYS A 84 -8.14 -15.35 4.13
N ARG A 85 -8.37 -14.05 4.11
CA ARG A 85 -9.60 -13.43 4.64
C ARG A 85 -10.74 -13.42 3.65
N GLU A 86 -10.43 -13.23 2.37
CA GLU A 86 -11.46 -13.00 1.34
C GLU A 86 -11.24 -13.92 0.14
N PRO A 87 -11.11 -15.23 0.34
CA PRO A 87 -10.79 -16.12 -0.78
C PRO A 87 -11.87 -16.18 -1.83
N GLN A 88 -13.14 -16.14 -1.43
CA GLN A 88 -14.24 -16.21 -2.37
C GLN A 88 -14.35 -14.93 -3.20
N HIS A 89 -14.17 -13.79 -2.55
CA HIS A 89 -14.21 -12.51 -3.26
C HIS A 89 -13.08 -12.43 -4.29
N LEU A 90 -11.85 -12.74 -3.89
CA LEU A 90 -10.70 -12.67 -4.80
C LEU A 90 -10.80 -13.70 -5.93
N SER A 91 -11.39 -14.86 -5.68
CA SER A 91 -11.54 -15.90 -6.71
C SER A 91 -12.43 -15.49 -7.86
N ARG A 92 -13.25 -14.45 -7.67
CA ARG A 92 -14.07 -13.90 -8.75
C ARG A 92 -13.26 -13.06 -9.73
N PHE A 93 -12.06 -12.63 -9.32
CA PHE A 93 -11.20 -11.78 -10.14
C PHE A 93 -9.94 -12.49 -10.59
N TYR A 94 -9.41 -13.40 -9.79
CA TYR A 94 -8.14 -14.06 -10.03
C TYR A 94 -8.26 -15.56 -9.82
N TRP A 95 -7.50 -16.31 -10.62
CA TRP A 95 -7.45 -17.75 -10.46
C TRP A 95 -6.81 -18.11 -9.12
N LYS A 96 -7.55 -18.86 -8.28
CA LYS A 96 -7.08 -19.19 -6.92
C LYS A 96 -5.87 -20.13 -6.92
N GLY A 97 -5.60 -20.82 -8.04
CA GLY A 97 -4.40 -21.64 -8.16
C GLY A 97 -3.12 -20.82 -8.26
N LYS A 98 -3.24 -19.54 -8.59
CA LYS A 98 -2.10 -18.62 -8.62
C LYS A 98 -2.53 -17.35 -7.91
N ARG A 99 -2.47 -17.39 -6.59
CA ARG A 99 -2.95 -16.29 -5.74
C ARG A 99 -2.14 -15.04 -5.97
N THR A 100 -2.75 -14.08 -6.64
CA THR A 100 -2.14 -12.79 -6.95
C THR A 100 -3.02 -11.68 -6.41
N LEU A 101 -2.46 -10.49 -6.25
CA LEU A 101 -3.23 -9.31 -5.87
C LEU A 101 -2.67 -8.06 -6.53
N TRP A 102 -1.37 -7.82 -6.43
CA TRP A 102 -0.74 -6.59 -6.90
C TRP A 102 0.03 -6.81 -8.19
N ILE A 103 0.11 -5.77 -9.05
CA ILE A 103 1.00 -5.82 -10.20
C ILE A 103 2.46 -5.77 -9.73
N GLY A 104 3.38 -6.18 -10.60
CA GLY A 104 4.80 -6.20 -10.25
C GLY A 104 5.38 -4.80 -10.03
N ALA A 105 4.92 -3.83 -10.82
CA ALA A 105 5.38 -2.46 -10.69
C ALA A 105 4.70 -1.76 -9.51
N TYR A 106 5.33 -0.69 -9.03
CA TYR A 106 4.77 0.15 -7.98
C TYR A 106 5.33 1.55 -8.13
N PHE A 107 4.64 2.52 -7.55
CA PHE A 107 5.15 3.88 -7.44
C PHE A 107 5.62 4.09 -6.00
N CYS A 108 6.82 4.65 -5.85
CA CYS A 108 7.33 5.00 -4.53
C CYS A 108 8.22 6.23 -4.64
N SER A 109 7.94 7.23 -3.82
CA SER A 109 8.78 8.42 -3.76
C SER A 109 9.05 8.78 -2.31
N THR A 110 10.22 9.35 -2.04
CA THR A 110 10.51 9.92 -0.72
C THR A 110 9.80 11.26 -0.60
N MET A 111 9.27 11.52 0.59
CA MET A 111 8.60 12.79 0.89
C MET A 111 9.44 13.68 1.80
N GLY A 112 10.62 13.19 2.17
CA GLY A 112 11.48 13.92 3.06
C GLY A 112 10.91 14.00 4.47
N ASP A 113 11.32 15.01 5.20
CA ASP A 113 10.93 15.20 6.59
C ASP A 113 9.85 16.26 6.69
N VAL A 114 8.64 15.91 6.28
CA VAL A 114 7.50 16.83 6.30
C VAL A 114 6.53 16.43 7.42
N SER A 115 5.71 17.39 7.86
CA SER A 115 4.72 17.14 8.89
C SER A 115 3.61 16.23 8.38
N ASP A 116 2.98 15.51 9.29
CA ASP A 116 1.88 14.60 8.94
C ASP A 116 0.71 15.34 8.31
N ASP A 117 0.44 16.57 8.71
CA ASP A 117 -0.61 17.38 8.12
C ASP A 117 -0.35 17.64 6.62
N ILE A 118 0.90 17.94 6.27
CA ILE A 118 1.27 18.16 4.89
C ILE A 118 1.14 16.86 4.10
N VAL A 119 1.54 15.75 4.70
CA VAL A 119 1.41 14.42 4.08
C VAL A 119 -0.05 14.10 3.80
N LEU A 120 -0.93 14.32 4.75
CA LEU A 120 -2.36 14.06 4.58
C LEU A 120 -2.94 14.89 3.44
N ARG A 121 -2.57 16.16 3.36
CA ARG A 121 -3.01 17.01 2.26
C ARG A 121 -2.51 16.53 0.91
N TYR A 122 -1.28 16.03 0.87
CA TYR A 122 -0.73 15.48 -0.36
C TYR A 122 -1.57 14.29 -0.84
N ILE A 123 -1.92 13.38 0.04
CA ILE A 123 -2.73 12.21 -0.31
C ILE A 123 -4.12 12.63 -0.76
N GLN A 124 -4.76 13.56 -0.06
CA GLN A 124 -6.07 14.05 -0.45
C GLN A 124 -6.05 14.66 -1.84
N ASN A 125 -5.00 15.38 -2.18
CA ASN A 125 -4.86 15.95 -3.53
C ASN A 125 -4.67 14.87 -4.59
N GLN A 126 -3.97 13.78 -4.27
CA GLN A 126 -3.81 12.66 -5.19
C GLN A 126 -5.14 12.00 -5.52
N ASN A 127 -6.06 12.00 -4.56
CA ASN A 127 -7.38 11.39 -4.72
C ASN A 127 -8.42 12.36 -5.27
N SER A 128 -8.02 13.60 -5.61
CA SER A 128 -8.91 14.61 -6.14
C SER A 128 -9.29 14.27 -7.58
N PRO A 129 -10.59 14.41 -7.96
CA PRO A 129 -10.99 14.21 -9.35
C PRO A 129 -10.23 15.10 -10.35
N LYS A 130 -9.84 16.30 -9.95
CA LYS A 130 -9.07 17.20 -10.81
C LYS A 130 -7.72 16.60 -11.18
N LYS A 131 -7.10 15.85 -10.27
CA LYS A 131 -5.82 15.20 -10.53
C LYS A 131 -5.97 14.05 -11.51
N ALA A 132 -7.10 13.38 -11.50
CA ALA A 132 -7.33 12.23 -12.36
C ALA A 132 -7.40 12.61 -13.84
N ASN A 133 -7.62 13.87 -14.15
CA ASN A 133 -7.80 14.36 -15.52
C ASN A 133 -6.52 14.91 -16.15
N LEU A 134 -5.41 14.79 -15.49
CA LEU A 134 -4.13 15.29 -16.02
C LEU A 134 -3.42 14.30 -16.92
#